data_5a9b3989e0d5b097179cf0e942375527
#
_entry.id   5a9b3989e0d5b097179cf0e942375527
#
_cell.length_a   1.000
_cell.length_b   1.000
_cell.length_c   1.000
_cell.angle_alpha   90.00
_cell.angle_beta   90.00
_cell.angle_gamma   90.00
#
_symmetry.space_group_name_H-M   'P 1'
#
loop_
_entity.id
_entity.type
_entity.pdbx_description
1 polymer ?
#
loop_
_entity_poly.entity_id
_entity_poly.type
_entity_poly.pdbx_seq_one_letter_code
_entity_poly.pdbx_strand_id
1 'polypeptide(L)'
;MGLLRRDAYAVRLFVLTAVLALVAAACGNQTPAASDGASDEPDASTPAASGGASQAPSGGELGTYTLGIFQDVTTDNSWNYNDTEGGTVWNQYFLAPNSAAAYTIALPGLEMQPDLAEGELAPATEEGDGWVGTFTLKEGLTWSDGEPLTAEDFAFTWNTVVDLELQGGWIDYADNAPDNGPITAVEAVDDVTVQVSFNAQPGLAIWGPGTGILFMPVQPEHFWAPIVEEAAASDDPRTTLLAASGAGAPASGPTVFGERQEGSFAASTANEAYYGTGEELTSGGVTWTEGPYASEFQFPLYGGQEAAVLALADGEVDFLLNPLGMQRGFQDQVAENPDLTAIVNPTNGFRFMAFNHSRAPMSDPAFRDALTALINKEFVTENLLQGVAFPLYVILPEGNVSWYNEEVAAELAEQGYAGLEDLERQQIAIDLLTDAGYTWETAPTIADGTFTAGSGLIGPDGEPIGQLELITPTASYDPLRATFANYISGVAQAMGIDLVAIPTDFNKIVNDVFALDEENNYTSPFDMFILGYSLGNPAFPTFHCSFFCTGGDSNNTQYSNEDYDAAADTFDAAQTTEEAFEAMWEMERLIARDKPHVPLFDTGILEFYNNRVAYPFTETLSGLQFLSGLQASVTAR
;
A
#
# COMPACT_ATOMS: atom_id res chain seq x y z
N MET A 1 33.08 2.05 -9.92
CA MET A 1 32.07 1.42 -9.09
C MET A 1 31.31 2.42 -8.20
N GLY A 2 31.82 3.56 -7.82
CA GLY A 2 31.12 4.55 -6.95
C GLY A 2 30.25 5.60 -7.65
N LEU A 3 30.29 5.70 -8.98
CA LEU A 3 29.53 6.71 -9.74
C LEU A 3 28.16 6.15 -10.25
N LEU A 4 28.08 4.87 -10.51
CA LEU A 4 26.83 4.22 -11.01
C LEU A 4 25.78 4.02 -9.88
N ARG A 5 26.21 3.87 -8.62
CA ARG A 5 25.29 3.83 -7.48
C ARG A 5 24.59 5.18 -7.20
N ARG A 6 25.22 6.29 -7.56
CA ARG A 6 24.69 7.63 -7.28
C ARG A 6 23.39 7.94 -8.04
N ASP A 7 23.25 7.43 -9.27
CA ASP A 7 22.09 7.71 -10.12
C ASP A 7 20.90 6.80 -9.75
N ALA A 8 21.17 5.54 -9.36
CA ALA A 8 20.12 4.63 -8.88
C ALA A 8 19.45 5.09 -7.57
N TYR A 9 20.22 5.64 -6.63
CA TYR A 9 19.67 6.16 -5.37
C TYR A 9 18.86 7.45 -5.55
N ALA A 10 19.27 8.33 -6.46
CA ALA A 10 18.48 9.52 -6.78
C ALA A 10 17.11 9.17 -7.38
N VAL A 11 17.05 8.11 -8.17
CA VAL A 11 15.82 7.58 -8.77
C VAL A 11 14.93 6.93 -7.72
N ARG A 12 15.50 6.13 -6.80
CA ARG A 12 14.75 5.49 -5.70
C ARG A 12 14.17 6.50 -4.72
N LEU A 13 14.90 7.56 -4.40
CA LEU A 13 14.37 8.66 -3.59
C LEU A 13 13.18 9.33 -4.28
N PHE A 14 13.17 9.39 -5.62
CA PHE A 14 12.08 9.94 -6.41
C PHE A 14 10.85 9.01 -6.43
N VAL A 15 11.03 7.69 -6.49
CA VAL A 15 9.93 6.70 -6.42
C VAL A 15 9.28 6.71 -5.04
N LEU A 16 10.06 6.73 -3.96
CA LEU A 16 9.52 6.89 -2.60
C LEU A 16 8.83 8.26 -2.43
N THR A 17 9.37 9.31 -3.06
CA THR A 17 8.77 10.66 -3.05
C THR A 17 7.50 10.70 -3.90
N ALA A 18 7.39 9.93 -4.97
CA ALA A 18 6.19 9.87 -5.81
C ALA A 18 5.05 9.09 -5.14
N VAL A 19 5.32 7.96 -4.49
CA VAL A 19 4.33 7.23 -3.67
C VAL A 19 3.91 8.06 -2.45
N LEU A 20 4.84 8.78 -1.83
CA LEU A 20 4.57 9.71 -0.74
C LEU A 20 3.95 11.04 -1.23
N ALA A 21 4.28 11.51 -2.43
CA ALA A 21 3.69 12.72 -3.03
C ALA A 21 2.24 12.52 -3.50
N LEU A 22 1.84 11.30 -3.86
CA LEU A 22 0.44 10.96 -4.17
C LEU A 22 -0.48 11.17 -2.96
N VAL A 23 0.03 10.96 -1.73
CA VAL A 23 -0.68 11.33 -0.49
C VAL A 23 -0.62 12.85 -0.23
N ALA A 24 0.41 13.56 -0.74
CA ALA A 24 0.63 14.99 -0.50
C ALA A 24 -0.21 15.93 -1.40
N ALA A 25 -0.52 15.52 -2.63
CA ALA A 25 -1.29 16.34 -3.57
C ALA A 25 -2.78 16.47 -3.21
N ALA A 26 -3.24 15.69 -2.23
CA ALA A 26 -4.63 15.54 -1.86
C ALA A 26 -5.21 16.59 -0.92
N CYS A 27 -4.39 17.42 -0.28
CA CYS A 27 -4.86 18.39 0.72
C CYS A 27 -4.55 19.84 0.30
N GLY A 28 -5.21 20.32 -0.76
CA GLY A 28 -5.19 21.73 -1.15
C GLY A 28 -6.13 22.58 -0.31
N ASN A 29 -5.56 23.52 0.42
CA ASN A 29 -6.11 24.71 1.08
C ASN A 29 -7.61 25.00 0.99
N GLN A 30 -8.31 24.89 2.11
CA GLN A 30 -9.38 25.84 2.44
C GLN A 30 -9.38 26.19 3.94
N THR A 31 -9.41 27.47 4.22
CA THR A 31 -9.47 28.07 5.57
C THR A 31 -10.88 27.96 6.14
N PRO A 32 -11.10 27.45 7.37
CA PRO A 32 -12.45 27.43 7.96
C PRO A 32 -12.77 28.77 8.61
N ALA A 33 -13.98 29.28 8.35
CA ALA A 33 -14.60 30.34 9.13
C ALA A 33 -15.22 29.74 10.39
N ALA A 34 -14.92 30.33 11.53
CA ALA A 34 -15.49 29.94 12.82
C ALA A 34 -16.99 30.25 12.92
N SER A 35 -17.78 29.32 13.42
CA SER A 35 -19.10 29.59 13.99
C SER A 35 -19.31 28.77 15.25
N ASP A 36 -19.58 29.49 16.34
CA ASP A 36 -20.02 28.97 17.64
C ASP A 36 -21.44 28.36 17.58
N GLY A 37 -21.66 27.24 18.27
CA GLY A 37 -23.00 26.73 18.47
C GLY A 37 -23.08 25.40 19.22
N ALA A 38 -23.67 25.44 20.39
CA ALA A 38 -23.78 24.53 21.50
C ALA A 38 -24.28 23.09 21.21
N SER A 39 -23.72 22.21 22.02
CA SER A 39 -24.13 20.91 22.57
C SER A 39 -25.57 20.40 22.35
N ASP A 40 -25.65 19.16 21.87
CA ASP A 40 -26.54 18.11 22.43
C ASP A 40 -25.96 16.74 22.00
N GLU A 41 -25.73 15.86 22.97
CA GLU A 41 -25.28 14.50 22.75
C GLU A 41 -26.39 13.65 22.13
N PRO A 42 -26.07 12.76 21.19
CA PRO A 42 -26.75 11.47 21.12
C PRO A 42 -25.82 10.30 21.22
N ASP A 43 -26.28 9.27 21.90
CA ASP A 43 -25.71 7.94 22.11
C ASP A 43 -25.01 7.38 20.89
N ALA A 44 -23.74 7.00 21.08
CA ALA A 44 -22.96 6.24 20.13
C ALA A 44 -23.44 4.78 20.11
N SER A 45 -24.22 4.43 19.10
CA SER A 45 -24.43 3.03 18.72
C SER A 45 -23.39 2.64 17.67
N THR A 46 -22.47 1.80 18.08
CA THR A 46 -21.55 1.06 17.20
C THR A 46 -22.34 0.32 16.12
N PRO A 47 -22.03 0.44 14.83
CA PRO A 47 -22.57 -0.46 13.83
C PRO A 47 -22.00 -1.85 14.09
N ALA A 48 -22.84 -2.80 14.48
CA ALA A 48 -22.48 -4.20 14.56
C ALA A 48 -22.16 -4.70 13.14
N ALA A 49 -20.98 -5.27 12.97
CA ALA A 49 -20.64 -6.06 11.81
C ALA A 49 -21.66 -7.20 11.68
N SER A 50 -22.58 -7.11 10.74
CA SER A 50 -23.46 -8.20 10.39
C SER A 50 -22.75 -9.06 9.35
N GLY A 51 -22.00 -10.07 9.80
CA GLY A 51 -21.54 -11.17 8.95
C GLY A 51 -22.74 -11.90 8.38
N GLY A 52 -23.21 -11.49 7.21
CA GLY A 52 -24.14 -12.23 6.37
C GLY A 52 -23.38 -12.67 5.14
N ALA A 53 -23.25 -13.99 4.95
CA ALA A 53 -22.79 -14.53 3.68
C ALA A 53 -23.66 -13.92 2.56
N SER A 54 -23.06 -13.03 1.78
CA SER A 54 -23.71 -12.42 0.62
C SER A 54 -23.88 -13.54 -0.42
N GLN A 55 -25.11 -13.87 -0.77
CA GLN A 55 -25.35 -14.62 -2.00
C GLN A 55 -24.90 -13.71 -3.15
N ALA A 56 -24.07 -14.26 -4.05
CA ALA A 56 -23.70 -13.58 -5.27
C ALA A 56 -24.97 -13.04 -5.96
N PRO A 57 -24.99 -11.77 -6.36
CA PRO A 57 -26.16 -11.22 -7.03
C PRO A 57 -26.37 -11.94 -8.36
N SER A 58 -27.57 -12.44 -8.57
CA SER A 58 -28.06 -12.89 -9.88
C SER A 58 -28.46 -11.65 -10.71
N GLY A 59 -27.55 -10.69 -10.84
CA GLY A 59 -27.80 -9.41 -11.49
C GLY A 59 -27.85 -9.56 -13.02
N GLY A 60 -28.55 -8.63 -13.67
CA GLY A 60 -28.65 -8.55 -15.12
C GLY A 60 -27.51 -7.73 -15.75
N GLU A 61 -27.56 -7.62 -17.09
CA GLU A 61 -26.68 -6.73 -17.83
C GLU A 61 -26.83 -5.27 -17.36
N LEU A 62 -25.69 -4.60 -17.24
CA LEU A 62 -25.60 -3.20 -16.80
C LEU A 62 -25.16 -2.34 -18.01
N GLY A 63 -26.00 -1.79 -18.84
CA GLY A 63 -25.63 -1.06 -20.05
C GLY A 63 -24.35 -0.22 -19.92
N THR A 64 -24.40 0.87 -19.14
CA THR A 64 -23.22 1.72 -18.82
C THR A 64 -22.91 1.66 -17.33
N TYR A 65 -21.63 1.47 -16.99
CA TYR A 65 -21.10 1.61 -15.63
C TYR A 65 -20.32 2.92 -15.54
N THR A 66 -20.74 3.81 -14.65
CA THR A 66 -20.17 5.16 -14.51
C THR A 66 -19.36 5.31 -13.24
N LEU A 67 -18.05 5.55 -13.39
CA LEU A 67 -17.08 5.70 -12.31
C LEU A 67 -16.67 7.16 -12.19
N GLY A 68 -17.12 7.86 -11.17
CA GLY A 68 -16.77 9.27 -10.96
C GLY A 68 -15.30 9.44 -10.61
N ILE A 69 -14.60 10.35 -11.29
CA ILE A 69 -13.22 10.73 -10.99
C ILE A 69 -13.12 12.24 -10.76
N PHE A 70 -12.10 12.69 -10.02
CA PHE A 70 -11.87 14.12 -9.78
C PHE A 70 -10.41 14.54 -10.00
N GLN A 71 -9.63 13.68 -10.66
CA GLN A 71 -8.40 14.03 -11.38
C GLN A 71 -8.38 13.33 -12.72
N ASP A 72 -7.75 13.98 -13.71
CA ASP A 72 -7.79 13.53 -15.09
C ASP A 72 -6.95 12.28 -15.33
N VAL A 73 -7.42 11.44 -16.24
CA VAL A 73 -6.64 10.38 -16.86
C VAL A 73 -5.75 11.03 -17.93
N THR A 74 -4.44 10.94 -17.78
CA THR A 74 -3.48 11.71 -18.58
C THR A 74 -2.88 10.94 -19.75
N THR A 75 -3.04 9.61 -19.80
CA THR A 75 -2.47 8.75 -20.85
C THR A 75 -3.43 7.65 -21.29
N ASP A 76 -3.29 7.22 -22.54
CA ASP A 76 -3.93 6.03 -23.11
C ASP A 76 -2.92 4.90 -23.39
N ASN A 77 -1.67 5.12 -23.06
CA ASN A 77 -0.58 4.19 -23.31
C ASN A 77 -0.43 3.19 -22.15
N SER A 78 -0.69 1.91 -22.43
CA SER A 78 -0.64 0.83 -21.45
C SER A 78 0.76 0.58 -20.86
N TRP A 79 1.84 0.97 -21.54
CA TRP A 79 3.19 0.90 -20.97
C TRP A 79 3.37 1.75 -19.71
N ASN A 80 2.54 2.80 -19.52
CA ASN A 80 2.50 3.55 -18.28
C ASN A 80 1.94 2.74 -17.09
N TYR A 81 1.46 1.52 -17.32
CA TYR A 81 1.11 0.57 -16.28
C TYR A 81 2.28 -0.40 -15.99
N ASN A 82 3.15 -0.67 -16.97
CA ASN A 82 4.41 -1.40 -16.78
C ASN A 82 5.53 -0.50 -16.22
N ASP A 83 5.46 0.81 -16.46
CA ASP A 83 6.35 1.82 -15.89
C ASP A 83 5.58 2.66 -14.89
N THR A 84 5.86 2.49 -13.61
CA THR A 84 5.11 3.15 -12.53
C THR A 84 5.71 4.49 -12.11
N GLU A 85 6.90 4.85 -12.59
CA GLU A 85 7.51 6.15 -12.29
C GLU A 85 6.76 7.26 -13.05
N GLY A 86 6.08 8.12 -12.31
CA GLY A 86 5.24 9.19 -12.87
C GLY A 86 3.82 8.78 -13.23
N GLY A 87 3.47 7.51 -13.04
CA GLY A 87 2.08 7.04 -13.12
C GLY A 87 1.23 7.63 -12.00
N THR A 88 -0.03 7.98 -12.29
CA THR A 88 -1.00 8.36 -11.26
C THR A 88 -1.96 7.21 -11.00
N VAL A 89 -2.49 7.11 -9.78
CA VAL A 89 -3.54 6.12 -9.45
C VAL A 89 -4.75 6.24 -10.39
N TRP A 90 -5.02 7.43 -10.90
CA TRP A 90 -6.11 7.69 -11.86
C TRP A 90 -5.87 7.02 -13.21
N ASN A 91 -4.61 7.04 -13.70
CA ASN A 91 -4.23 6.28 -14.89
C ASN A 91 -4.35 4.77 -14.64
N GLN A 92 -3.93 4.30 -13.47
CA GLN A 92 -4.03 2.88 -13.10
C GLN A 92 -5.48 2.39 -13.08
N TYR A 93 -6.41 3.15 -12.48
CA TYR A 93 -7.84 2.79 -12.48
C TYR A 93 -8.41 2.61 -13.89
N PHE A 94 -7.89 3.33 -14.85
CA PHE A 94 -8.33 3.29 -16.23
C PHE A 94 -7.60 2.23 -17.08
N LEU A 95 -6.28 2.09 -16.90
CA LEU A 95 -5.44 1.21 -17.72
C LEU A 95 -5.43 -0.24 -17.23
N ALA A 96 -5.43 -0.47 -15.91
CA ALA A 96 -5.30 -1.81 -15.36
C ALA A 96 -6.35 -2.80 -15.87
N PRO A 97 -7.65 -2.46 -15.99
CA PRO A 97 -8.65 -3.38 -16.50
C PRO A 97 -8.52 -3.75 -17.99
N ASN A 98 -7.61 -3.10 -18.73
CA ASN A 98 -7.35 -3.45 -20.13
C ASN A 98 -6.29 -4.56 -20.28
N SER A 99 -5.61 -4.91 -19.21
CA SER A 99 -4.47 -5.82 -19.22
C SER A 99 -4.70 -7.03 -18.32
N ALA A 100 -4.08 -8.14 -18.67
CA ALA A 100 -4.00 -9.35 -17.86
C ALA A 100 -2.53 -9.76 -17.70
N ALA A 101 -2.27 -10.60 -16.69
CA ALA A 101 -0.94 -11.15 -16.40
C ALA A 101 -0.98 -12.68 -16.41
N ALA A 102 0.16 -13.35 -16.25
CA ALA A 102 0.17 -14.80 -16.16
C ALA A 102 -0.62 -15.31 -14.95
N TYR A 103 -0.45 -14.65 -13.80
CA TYR A 103 -1.16 -14.93 -12.56
C TYR A 103 -1.69 -13.63 -11.95
N THR A 104 -2.66 -13.74 -11.06
CA THR A 104 -3.27 -12.63 -10.34
C THR A 104 -3.42 -12.95 -8.86
N ILE A 105 -3.58 -11.94 -8.04
CA ILE A 105 -4.03 -12.08 -6.66
C ILE A 105 -5.54 -11.93 -6.65
N ALA A 106 -6.25 -13.03 -6.41
CA ALA A 106 -7.69 -13.04 -6.40
C ALA A 106 -8.24 -12.40 -5.12
N LEU A 107 -9.11 -11.43 -5.29
CA LEU A 107 -9.83 -10.80 -4.18
C LEU A 107 -11.19 -11.46 -3.96
N PRO A 108 -11.73 -11.48 -2.73
CA PRO A 108 -11.18 -10.84 -1.52
C PRO A 108 -10.19 -11.69 -0.72
N GLY A 109 -9.91 -12.95 -1.13
CA GLY A 109 -9.11 -13.89 -0.33
C GLY A 109 -7.60 -13.68 -0.38
N LEU A 110 -7.10 -12.89 -1.33
CA LEU A 110 -5.67 -12.60 -1.54
C LEU A 110 -4.82 -13.82 -1.92
N GLU A 111 -5.43 -14.87 -2.46
CA GLU A 111 -4.70 -16.02 -2.97
C GLU A 111 -4.19 -15.77 -4.40
N MET A 112 -2.97 -16.24 -4.69
CA MET A 112 -2.46 -16.28 -6.06
C MET A 112 -3.26 -17.30 -6.88
N GLN A 113 -3.77 -16.87 -8.02
CA GLN A 113 -4.54 -17.72 -8.95
C GLN A 113 -4.03 -17.56 -10.38
N PRO A 114 -4.19 -18.60 -11.23
CA PRO A 114 -3.94 -18.48 -12.66
C PRO A 114 -4.87 -17.43 -13.30
N ASP A 115 -4.28 -16.56 -14.15
CA ASP A 115 -5.04 -15.60 -14.94
C ASP A 115 -4.94 -15.98 -16.43
N LEU A 116 -3.91 -15.55 -17.16
CA LEU A 116 -3.62 -16.07 -18.51
C LEU A 116 -3.01 -17.47 -18.48
N ALA A 117 -2.35 -17.84 -17.38
CA ALA A 117 -1.74 -19.15 -17.23
C ALA A 117 -2.77 -20.26 -16.99
N GLU A 118 -2.40 -21.49 -17.35
CA GLU A 118 -3.17 -22.71 -17.07
C GLU A 118 -2.58 -23.43 -15.84
N GLY A 119 -3.41 -23.62 -14.81
CA GLY A 119 -3.05 -24.38 -13.61
C GLY A 119 -2.13 -23.65 -12.63
N GLU A 120 -1.80 -24.35 -11.56
CA GLU A 120 -0.95 -23.83 -10.50
C GLU A 120 0.50 -23.68 -10.96
N LEU A 121 1.21 -22.68 -10.42
CA LEU A 121 2.61 -22.45 -10.70
C LEU A 121 3.47 -23.60 -10.16
N ALA A 122 4.30 -24.20 -11.03
CA ALA A 122 5.28 -25.18 -10.59
C ALA A 122 6.54 -24.46 -10.03
N PRO A 123 7.17 -25.02 -8.99
CA PRO A 123 8.44 -24.50 -8.50
C PRO A 123 9.52 -24.52 -9.60
N ALA A 124 10.42 -23.53 -9.57
CA ALA A 124 11.58 -23.54 -10.44
C ALA A 124 12.49 -24.75 -10.13
N THR A 125 13.19 -25.26 -11.15
CA THR A 125 14.07 -26.43 -11.06
C THR A 125 15.49 -26.09 -11.44
N GLU A 126 16.47 -26.73 -10.78
CA GLU A 126 17.89 -26.55 -11.09
C GLU A 126 18.20 -27.11 -12.49
N GLU A 127 18.84 -26.31 -13.34
CA GLU A 127 19.30 -26.71 -14.66
C GLU A 127 20.69 -26.15 -14.94
N GLY A 128 21.70 -27.05 -15.04
CA GLY A 128 23.09 -26.66 -15.22
C GLY A 128 23.67 -25.91 -14.04
N ASP A 129 24.08 -24.67 -14.24
CA ASP A 129 24.61 -23.78 -13.19
C ASP A 129 23.54 -22.73 -12.73
N GLY A 130 22.30 -22.88 -13.18
CA GLY A 130 21.19 -21.94 -12.87
C GLY A 130 19.89 -22.66 -12.54
N TRP A 131 18.79 -21.93 -12.62
CA TRP A 131 17.44 -22.39 -12.35
C TRP A 131 16.51 -22.03 -13.50
N VAL A 132 15.47 -22.83 -13.69
CA VAL A 132 14.46 -22.62 -14.73
C VAL A 132 13.06 -22.80 -14.13
N GLY A 133 12.21 -21.81 -14.35
CA GLY A 133 10.78 -21.87 -14.12
C GLY A 133 10.02 -21.84 -15.45
N THR A 134 8.91 -22.56 -15.53
CA THR A 134 8.04 -22.55 -16.71
C THR A 134 6.58 -22.43 -16.28
N PHE A 135 5.80 -21.74 -17.08
CA PHE A 135 4.34 -21.80 -17.01
C PHE A 135 3.74 -21.87 -18.40
N THR A 136 2.53 -22.39 -18.48
CA THR A 136 1.81 -22.57 -19.75
C THR A 136 0.61 -21.63 -19.77
N LEU A 137 0.40 -20.92 -20.85
CA LEU A 137 -0.79 -20.10 -21.08
C LEU A 137 -2.00 -21.00 -21.44
N LYS A 138 -3.20 -20.55 -21.14
CA LYS A 138 -4.45 -21.17 -21.60
C LYS A 138 -4.46 -21.25 -23.13
N GLU A 139 -4.96 -22.37 -23.68
CA GLU A 139 -5.10 -22.52 -25.13
C GLU A 139 -6.16 -21.58 -25.71
N GLY A 140 -5.86 -21.01 -26.89
CA GLY A 140 -6.84 -20.24 -27.66
C GLY A 140 -7.10 -18.82 -27.14
N LEU A 141 -6.22 -18.28 -26.31
CA LEU A 141 -6.25 -16.86 -25.91
C LEU A 141 -6.12 -15.96 -27.13
N THR A 142 -6.89 -14.88 -27.12
CA THR A 142 -6.84 -13.85 -28.16
C THR A 142 -6.87 -12.46 -27.54
N TRP A 143 -6.23 -11.54 -28.20
CA TRP A 143 -6.42 -10.11 -27.98
C TRP A 143 -7.82 -9.66 -28.42
N SER A 144 -8.24 -8.49 -27.98
CA SER A 144 -9.57 -7.93 -28.29
C SER A 144 -9.82 -7.68 -29.79
N ASP A 145 -8.79 -7.63 -30.61
CA ASP A 145 -8.87 -7.52 -32.08
C ASP A 145 -8.90 -8.88 -32.79
N GLY A 146 -8.78 -9.98 -32.02
CA GLY A 146 -8.86 -11.35 -32.50
C GLY A 146 -7.51 -11.98 -32.90
N GLU A 147 -6.38 -11.24 -32.81
CA GLU A 147 -5.06 -11.84 -32.99
C GLU A 147 -4.72 -12.74 -31.79
N PRO A 148 -3.96 -13.84 -31.99
CA PRO A 148 -3.57 -14.74 -30.92
C PRO A 148 -2.76 -14.01 -29.82
N LEU A 149 -3.06 -14.32 -28.53
CA LEU A 149 -2.19 -13.98 -27.41
C LEU A 149 -1.33 -15.19 -27.10
N THR A 150 -0.01 -15.02 -27.15
CA THR A 150 0.96 -16.13 -27.10
C THR A 150 2.07 -15.86 -26.08
N ALA A 151 2.93 -16.85 -25.87
CA ALA A 151 4.12 -16.75 -25.04
C ALA A 151 5.12 -15.69 -25.56
N GLU A 152 5.10 -15.40 -26.87
CA GLU A 152 5.96 -14.35 -27.46
C GLU A 152 5.56 -12.95 -26.95
N ASP A 153 4.26 -12.66 -26.74
CA ASP A 153 3.81 -11.39 -26.16
C ASP A 153 4.37 -11.20 -24.74
N PHE A 154 4.46 -12.28 -23.97
CA PHE A 154 5.05 -12.24 -22.64
C PHE A 154 6.55 -11.97 -22.68
N ALA A 155 7.28 -12.70 -23.53
CA ALA A 155 8.72 -12.51 -23.74
C ALA A 155 9.02 -11.11 -24.30
N PHE A 156 8.22 -10.64 -25.28
CA PHE A 156 8.31 -9.29 -25.83
C PHE A 156 8.14 -8.22 -24.74
N THR A 157 7.13 -8.39 -23.87
CA THR A 157 6.87 -7.43 -22.79
C THR A 157 8.06 -7.33 -21.85
N TRP A 158 8.58 -8.49 -21.38
CA TRP A 158 9.75 -8.51 -20.50
C TRP A 158 10.97 -7.88 -21.15
N ASN A 159 11.29 -8.28 -22.37
CA ASN A 159 12.45 -7.76 -23.07
C ASN A 159 12.35 -6.25 -23.30
N THR A 160 11.15 -5.73 -23.59
CA THR A 160 10.92 -4.27 -23.70
C THR A 160 11.14 -3.55 -22.37
N VAL A 161 10.67 -4.11 -21.24
CA VAL A 161 10.91 -3.55 -19.91
C VAL A 161 12.41 -3.42 -19.63
N VAL A 162 13.18 -4.46 -19.96
CA VAL A 162 14.63 -4.51 -19.71
C VAL A 162 15.40 -3.64 -20.70
N ASP A 163 15.12 -3.76 -22.00
CA ASP A 163 15.87 -3.08 -23.06
C ASP A 163 15.67 -1.57 -23.06
N LEU A 164 14.48 -1.10 -22.67
CA LEU A 164 14.16 0.32 -22.58
C LEU A 164 14.24 0.88 -21.15
N GLU A 165 14.68 0.07 -20.19
CA GLU A 165 14.88 0.45 -18.78
C GLU A 165 13.60 1.04 -18.14
N LEU A 166 12.44 0.38 -18.34
CA LEU A 166 11.17 0.85 -17.76
C LEU A 166 11.21 0.72 -16.23
N GLN A 167 10.81 1.78 -15.55
CA GLN A 167 10.87 1.90 -14.09
C GLN A 167 9.56 1.44 -13.45
N GLY A 168 9.44 0.17 -13.06
CA GLY A 168 8.18 -0.37 -12.54
C GLY A 168 8.32 -1.50 -11.55
N GLY A 169 9.53 -1.75 -11.06
CA GLY A 169 9.82 -2.85 -10.15
C GLY A 169 10.11 -4.18 -10.87
N TRP A 170 9.66 -4.39 -12.11
CA TRP A 170 10.00 -5.62 -12.85
C TRP A 170 11.43 -5.64 -13.34
N ILE A 171 11.97 -4.50 -13.76
CA ILE A 171 13.38 -4.38 -14.18
C ILE A 171 14.34 -4.79 -13.06
N ASP A 172 13.99 -4.57 -11.80
CA ASP A 172 14.83 -4.89 -10.64
C ASP A 172 15.09 -6.40 -10.50
N TYR A 173 14.29 -7.24 -11.14
CA TYR A 173 14.48 -8.68 -11.17
C TYR A 173 15.44 -9.15 -12.28
N ALA A 174 15.84 -8.29 -13.21
CA ALA A 174 16.79 -8.63 -14.28
C ALA A 174 18.24 -8.65 -13.77
N ASP A 175 19.05 -9.60 -14.24
CA ASP A 175 20.45 -9.78 -13.80
C ASP A 175 21.39 -8.67 -14.28
N ASN A 176 21.00 -7.92 -15.29
CA ASN A 176 21.72 -6.77 -15.83
C ASN A 176 21.21 -5.43 -15.30
N ALA A 177 20.18 -5.44 -14.44
CA ALA A 177 19.67 -4.25 -13.77
C ALA A 177 20.65 -3.72 -12.70
N PRO A 178 20.46 -2.47 -12.24
CA PRO A 178 21.30 -1.89 -11.20
C PRO A 178 21.36 -2.74 -9.91
N ASP A 179 20.30 -3.47 -9.60
CA ASP A 179 20.17 -4.29 -8.39
C ASP A 179 20.56 -5.75 -8.56
N ASN A 180 20.96 -6.17 -9.78
CA ASN A 180 21.37 -7.53 -10.12
C ASN A 180 20.37 -8.59 -9.66
N GLY A 181 19.13 -8.49 -10.15
CA GLY A 181 18.09 -9.49 -9.92
C GLY A 181 18.47 -10.88 -10.45
N PRO A 182 17.72 -11.91 -10.14
CA PRO A 182 18.08 -13.28 -10.53
C PRO A 182 17.69 -13.66 -11.96
N ILE A 183 16.82 -12.92 -12.67
CA ILE A 183 16.29 -13.30 -13.98
C ILE A 183 17.32 -12.99 -15.07
N THR A 184 17.78 -14.04 -15.76
CA THR A 184 18.78 -13.94 -16.84
C THR A 184 18.17 -13.94 -18.23
N ALA A 185 17.00 -14.57 -18.41
CA ALA A 185 16.27 -14.59 -19.67
C ALA A 185 14.79 -14.94 -19.47
N VAL A 186 13.95 -14.45 -20.37
CA VAL A 186 12.54 -14.85 -20.53
C VAL A 186 12.31 -15.15 -22.00
N GLU A 187 11.89 -16.37 -22.31
CA GLU A 187 11.78 -16.88 -23.67
C GLU A 187 10.45 -17.62 -23.89
N ALA A 188 9.87 -17.48 -25.06
CA ALA A 188 8.82 -18.36 -25.53
C ALA A 188 9.43 -19.66 -26.05
N VAL A 189 9.07 -20.79 -25.45
CA VAL A 189 9.52 -22.12 -25.90
C VAL A 189 8.67 -22.62 -27.05
N ASP A 190 7.39 -22.30 -27.00
CA ASP A 190 6.39 -22.52 -28.04
C ASP A 190 5.26 -21.48 -27.87
N ASP A 191 4.19 -21.58 -28.65
CA ASP A 191 3.11 -20.59 -28.68
C ASP A 191 2.46 -20.34 -27.29
N VAL A 192 2.52 -21.29 -26.36
CA VAL A 192 1.86 -21.22 -25.05
C VAL A 192 2.81 -21.37 -23.85
N THR A 193 4.07 -21.77 -24.06
CA THR A 193 5.01 -22.06 -22.97
C THR A 193 6.02 -20.93 -22.82
N VAL A 194 6.01 -20.29 -21.65
CA VAL A 194 7.01 -19.30 -21.24
C VAL A 194 8.03 -19.97 -20.33
N GLN A 195 9.30 -19.74 -20.60
CA GLN A 195 10.43 -20.15 -19.78
C GLN A 195 11.14 -18.94 -19.20
N VAL A 196 11.39 -18.98 -17.90
CA VAL A 196 12.16 -17.97 -17.17
C VAL A 196 13.42 -18.63 -16.62
N SER A 197 14.59 -18.08 -16.95
CA SER A 197 15.89 -18.56 -16.49
C SER A 197 16.42 -17.67 -15.37
N PHE A 198 17.01 -18.29 -14.34
CA PHE A 198 17.53 -17.59 -13.16
C PHE A 198 18.97 -17.98 -12.88
N ASN A 199 19.79 -17.04 -12.41
CA ASN A 199 21.16 -17.29 -11.96
C ASN A 199 21.25 -17.85 -10.52
N ALA A 200 20.15 -17.84 -9.76
CA ALA A 200 20.01 -18.41 -8.42
C ALA A 200 18.60 -18.99 -8.25
N GLN A 201 18.37 -19.79 -7.20
CA GLN A 201 17.02 -20.27 -6.87
C GLN A 201 16.12 -19.08 -6.53
N PRO A 202 15.04 -18.84 -7.29
CA PRO A 202 14.14 -17.75 -6.98
C PRO A 202 13.28 -18.08 -5.77
N GLY A 203 13.08 -17.10 -4.88
CA GLY A 203 12.10 -17.17 -3.80
C GLY A 203 10.70 -16.83 -4.28
N LEU A 204 9.72 -16.97 -3.37
CA LEU A 204 8.30 -16.68 -3.65
C LEU A 204 8.03 -15.22 -4.04
N ALA A 205 8.88 -14.28 -3.65
CA ALA A 205 8.76 -12.88 -4.05
C ALA A 205 8.91 -12.67 -5.57
N ILE A 206 9.63 -13.58 -6.24
CA ILE A 206 9.96 -13.48 -7.69
C ILE A 206 9.24 -14.56 -8.49
N TRP A 207 9.19 -15.78 -7.96
CA TRP A 207 8.56 -16.94 -8.58
C TRP A 207 7.49 -17.52 -7.64
N GLY A 208 6.43 -16.75 -7.41
CA GLY A 208 5.36 -17.06 -6.48
C GLY A 208 4.38 -15.89 -6.30
N PRO A 209 3.68 -15.81 -5.16
CA PRO A 209 2.64 -14.81 -4.90
C PRO A 209 3.16 -13.39 -4.66
N GLY A 210 4.46 -13.15 -4.82
CA GLY A 210 5.05 -11.81 -4.72
C GLY A 210 4.72 -10.91 -5.90
N THR A 211 5.47 -9.83 -6.03
CA THR A 211 5.30 -8.86 -7.12
C THR A 211 6.17 -9.17 -8.35
N GLY A 212 6.59 -10.43 -8.48
CA GLY A 212 7.49 -10.87 -9.53
C GLY A 212 6.91 -10.83 -10.94
N ILE A 213 7.71 -11.34 -11.89
CA ILE A 213 7.39 -11.33 -13.32
C ILE A 213 6.03 -11.93 -13.68
N LEU A 214 5.49 -12.81 -12.83
CA LEU A 214 4.21 -13.50 -13.06
C LEU A 214 3.00 -12.55 -13.06
N PHE A 215 3.11 -11.39 -12.43
CA PHE A 215 2.08 -10.35 -12.36
C PHE A 215 2.31 -9.19 -13.33
N MET A 216 3.29 -9.31 -14.21
CA MET A 216 3.58 -8.29 -15.21
C MET A 216 2.45 -8.24 -16.24
N PRO A 217 1.80 -7.06 -16.44
CA PRO A 217 0.79 -6.89 -17.49
C PRO A 217 1.39 -7.14 -18.86
N VAL A 218 0.80 -8.08 -19.61
CA VAL A 218 1.29 -8.47 -20.95
C VAL A 218 0.85 -7.45 -21.99
N GLN A 219 1.73 -7.13 -22.93
CA GLN A 219 1.50 -6.16 -24.01
C GLN A 219 1.48 -6.86 -25.38
N PRO A 220 0.57 -6.45 -26.30
CA PRO A 220 0.46 -7.06 -27.62
C PRO A 220 1.65 -6.70 -28.53
N GLU A 221 2.52 -7.69 -28.82
CA GLU A 221 3.69 -7.50 -29.68
C GLU A 221 3.31 -6.96 -31.05
N HIS A 222 2.28 -7.53 -31.70
CA HIS A 222 1.87 -7.16 -33.06
C HIS A 222 1.47 -5.69 -33.19
N PHE A 223 1.02 -5.06 -32.10
CA PHE A 223 0.69 -3.61 -32.06
C PHE A 223 1.92 -2.78 -31.67
N TRP A 224 2.63 -3.19 -30.59
CA TRP A 224 3.65 -2.36 -29.98
C TRP A 224 5.04 -2.50 -30.60
N ALA A 225 5.39 -3.63 -31.24
CA ALA A 225 6.74 -3.86 -31.73
C ALA A 225 7.27 -2.73 -32.64
N PRO A 226 6.52 -2.19 -33.63
CA PRO A 226 7.03 -1.09 -34.46
C PRO A 226 7.23 0.21 -33.66
N ILE A 227 6.44 0.45 -32.61
CA ILE A 227 6.55 1.63 -31.73
C ILE A 227 7.76 1.50 -30.81
N VAL A 228 7.98 0.29 -30.25
CA VAL A 228 9.15 -0.04 -29.43
C VAL A 228 10.44 0.07 -30.25
N GLU A 229 10.44 -0.39 -31.53
CA GLU A 229 11.60 -0.25 -32.42
C GLU A 229 11.91 1.25 -32.70
N GLU A 230 10.90 2.08 -32.90
CA GLU A 230 11.07 3.53 -33.08
C GLU A 230 11.60 4.18 -31.80
N ALA A 231 11.05 3.82 -30.63
CA ALA A 231 11.49 4.32 -29.35
C ALA A 231 12.95 3.94 -29.06
N ALA A 232 13.32 2.67 -29.27
CA ALA A 232 14.69 2.17 -29.07
C ALA A 232 15.73 2.88 -29.95
N ALA A 233 15.32 3.44 -31.10
CA ALA A 233 16.20 4.20 -31.99
C ALA A 233 16.31 5.70 -31.61
N SER A 234 15.57 6.17 -30.62
CA SER A 234 15.56 7.56 -30.15
C SER A 234 16.70 7.88 -29.17
N ASP A 235 16.91 9.17 -28.88
CA ASP A 235 17.90 9.61 -27.89
C ASP A 235 17.46 9.30 -26.44
N ASP A 236 16.15 9.08 -26.21
CA ASP A 236 15.55 8.73 -24.92
C ASP A 236 14.45 7.69 -25.13
N PRO A 237 14.82 6.40 -25.21
CA PRO A 237 13.90 5.31 -25.54
C PRO A 237 12.68 5.20 -24.62
N ARG A 238 12.91 5.22 -23.31
CA ARG A 238 11.86 5.13 -22.31
C ARG A 238 10.82 6.26 -22.44
N THR A 239 11.28 7.51 -22.41
CA THR A 239 10.37 8.67 -22.55
C THR A 239 9.63 8.64 -23.89
N THR A 240 10.28 8.21 -24.96
CA THR A 240 9.66 8.11 -26.29
C THR A 240 8.55 7.07 -26.31
N LEU A 241 8.78 5.88 -25.73
CA LEU A 241 7.75 4.85 -25.62
C LEU A 241 6.57 5.31 -24.76
N LEU A 242 6.84 5.88 -23.58
CA LEU A 242 5.78 6.30 -22.66
C LEU A 242 4.93 7.47 -23.19
N ALA A 243 5.48 8.28 -24.10
CA ALA A 243 4.76 9.37 -24.76
C ALA A 243 3.99 8.94 -26.02
N ALA A 244 4.17 7.70 -26.49
CA ALA A 244 3.44 7.19 -27.65
C ALA A 244 1.95 7.04 -27.33
N SER A 245 1.09 7.18 -28.37
CA SER A 245 -0.35 6.95 -28.20
C SER A 245 -0.66 5.46 -28.13
N GLY A 246 -1.47 5.06 -27.16
CA GLY A 246 -2.05 3.73 -27.05
C GLY A 246 -3.42 3.59 -27.74
N ALA A 247 -3.85 4.62 -28.46
CA ALA A 247 -5.15 4.58 -29.14
C ALA A 247 -5.23 3.42 -30.15
N GLY A 248 -6.20 2.53 -29.95
CA GLY A 248 -6.38 1.33 -30.76
C GLY A 248 -5.51 0.15 -30.35
N ALA A 249 -4.76 0.23 -29.26
CA ALA A 249 -4.05 -0.94 -28.70
C ALA A 249 -5.07 -2.01 -28.27
N PRO A 250 -4.87 -3.26 -28.68
CA PRO A 250 -5.72 -4.37 -28.22
C PRO A 250 -5.53 -4.63 -26.72
N ALA A 251 -6.57 -5.15 -26.10
CA ALA A 251 -6.61 -5.49 -24.68
C ALA A 251 -6.68 -7.00 -24.44
N SER A 252 -6.08 -7.48 -23.36
CA SER A 252 -6.25 -8.85 -22.84
C SER A 252 -7.23 -8.92 -21.69
N GLY A 253 -7.44 -7.82 -20.97
CA GLY A 253 -8.36 -7.73 -19.83
C GLY A 253 -9.84 -7.54 -20.23
N PRO A 254 -10.74 -7.36 -19.22
CA PRO A 254 -12.18 -7.26 -19.45
C PRO A 254 -12.64 -5.99 -20.17
N THR A 255 -11.79 -4.95 -20.28
CA THR A 255 -12.14 -3.69 -20.96
C THR A 255 -11.14 -3.36 -22.07
N VAL A 256 -11.60 -2.60 -23.04
CA VAL A 256 -10.80 -2.06 -24.14
C VAL A 256 -10.86 -0.55 -24.08
N PHE A 257 -9.70 0.09 -24.15
CA PHE A 257 -9.64 1.55 -24.27
C PHE A 257 -10.49 2.05 -25.43
N GLY A 258 -11.37 3.00 -25.17
CA GLY A 258 -12.22 3.63 -26.18
C GLY A 258 -11.71 5.02 -26.56
N GLU A 259 -11.96 5.99 -25.71
CA GLU A 259 -11.56 7.38 -25.96
C GLU A 259 -11.27 8.14 -24.68
N ARG A 260 -10.50 9.22 -24.81
CA ARG A 260 -10.21 10.17 -23.74
C ARG A 260 -10.31 11.59 -24.25
N GLN A 261 -11.00 12.44 -23.49
CA GLN A 261 -11.00 13.88 -23.73
C GLN A 261 -10.41 14.59 -22.50
N GLU A 262 -9.22 15.14 -22.68
CA GLU A 262 -8.50 15.86 -21.63
C GLU A 262 -9.40 16.91 -20.94
N GLY A 263 -9.39 16.90 -19.61
CA GLY A 263 -10.18 17.80 -18.78
C GLY A 263 -11.69 17.52 -18.77
N SER A 264 -12.15 16.37 -19.31
CA SER A 264 -13.57 16.06 -19.42
C SER A 264 -13.93 14.65 -19.01
N PHE A 265 -13.41 13.63 -19.68
CA PHE A 265 -13.74 12.24 -19.41
C PHE A 265 -12.74 11.26 -20.04
N ALA A 266 -12.79 10.01 -19.58
CA ALA A 266 -12.26 8.85 -20.28
C ALA A 266 -13.36 7.78 -20.40
N ALA A 267 -13.24 6.87 -21.37
CA ALA A 267 -14.20 5.80 -21.60
C ALA A 267 -13.53 4.53 -22.16
N SER A 268 -14.04 3.39 -21.73
CA SER A 268 -13.71 2.06 -22.26
C SER A 268 -14.97 1.31 -22.63
N THR A 269 -14.82 0.28 -23.44
CA THR A 269 -15.90 -0.67 -23.79
C THR A 269 -15.59 -2.06 -23.26
N ALA A 270 -16.58 -2.91 -23.15
CA ALA A 270 -16.37 -4.33 -22.85
C ALA A 270 -15.49 -4.99 -23.91
N ASN A 271 -14.59 -5.86 -23.47
CA ASN A 271 -13.84 -6.74 -24.36
C ASN A 271 -14.70 -7.99 -24.67
N GLU A 272 -15.24 -8.06 -25.88
CA GLU A 272 -16.05 -9.22 -26.30
C GLU A 272 -15.24 -10.52 -26.43
N ALA A 273 -13.91 -10.42 -26.52
CA ALA A 273 -13.00 -11.55 -26.59
C ALA A 273 -12.36 -11.90 -25.23
N TYR A 274 -12.84 -11.31 -24.14
CA TYR A 274 -12.28 -11.56 -22.81
C TYR A 274 -12.46 -13.03 -22.39
N TYR A 275 -11.35 -13.71 -22.16
CA TYR A 275 -11.30 -15.15 -21.85
C TYR A 275 -12.00 -15.51 -20.53
N GLY A 276 -12.10 -14.57 -19.58
CA GLY A 276 -12.77 -14.76 -18.29
C GLY A 276 -14.29 -14.71 -18.35
N THR A 277 -14.88 -14.31 -19.49
CA THR A 277 -16.33 -14.17 -19.61
C THR A 277 -17.06 -15.49 -19.38
N GLY A 278 -17.89 -15.54 -18.34
CA GLY A 278 -18.68 -16.73 -17.98
C GLY A 278 -17.92 -17.73 -17.10
N GLU A 279 -16.66 -17.50 -16.78
CA GLU A 279 -15.90 -18.34 -15.84
C GLU A 279 -16.42 -18.17 -14.41
N GLU A 280 -16.44 -19.27 -13.66
CA GLU A 280 -16.77 -19.25 -12.24
C GLU A 280 -15.50 -19.06 -11.42
N LEU A 281 -15.41 -17.92 -10.74
CA LEU A 281 -14.29 -17.58 -9.86
C LEU A 281 -14.65 -17.81 -8.41
N THR A 282 -13.69 -18.25 -7.62
CA THR A 282 -13.84 -18.43 -6.17
C THR A 282 -12.60 -17.87 -5.46
N SER A 283 -12.81 -16.97 -4.50
CA SER A 283 -11.76 -16.44 -3.63
C SER A 283 -12.35 -16.01 -2.29
N GLY A 284 -11.61 -16.15 -1.19
CA GLY A 284 -12.04 -15.75 0.16
C GLY A 284 -13.40 -16.35 0.58
N GLY A 285 -13.77 -17.52 0.03
CA GLY A 285 -15.06 -18.16 0.30
C GLY A 285 -16.25 -17.56 -0.46
N VAL A 286 -16.04 -16.62 -1.37
CA VAL A 286 -17.05 -16.05 -2.27
C VAL A 286 -16.90 -16.68 -3.65
N THR A 287 -18.02 -17.04 -4.28
CA THR A 287 -18.05 -17.56 -5.66
C THR A 287 -18.95 -16.67 -6.53
N TRP A 288 -18.47 -16.31 -7.72
CA TRP A 288 -19.22 -15.51 -8.68
C TRP A 288 -18.89 -15.93 -10.12
N THR A 289 -19.70 -15.48 -11.05
CA THR A 289 -19.41 -15.62 -12.48
C THR A 289 -18.83 -14.32 -12.99
N GLU A 290 -17.76 -14.38 -13.77
CA GLU A 290 -17.09 -13.21 -14.32
C GLU A 290 -17.84 -12.66 -15.54
N GLY A 291 -17.84 -11.30 -15.68
CA GLY A 291 -18.42 -10.59 -16.83
C GLY A 291 -17.39 -10.38 -17.95
N PRO A 292 -17.41 -9.20 -18.59
CA PRO A 292 -18.07 -7.95 -18.17
C PRO A 292 -19.60 -7.94 -18.42
N TYR A 293 -20.34 -7.41 -17.45
CA TYR A 293 -21.81 -7.24 -17.55
C TYR A 293 -22.22 -5.84 -18.01
N ALA A 294 -21.30 -4.87 -17.98
CA ALA A 294 -21.49 -3.55 -18.60
C ALA A 294 -20.91 -3.56 -20.01
N SER A 295 -21.60 -2.92 -20.96
CA SER A 295 -21.09 -2.74 -22.32
C SER A 295 -20.18 -1.51 -22.47
N GLU A 296 -20.34 -0.52 -21.59
CA GLU A 296 -19.58 0.72 -21.59
C GLU A 296 -19.15 1.07 -20.15
N PHE A 297 -17.95 1.65 -20.02
CA PHE A 297 -17.37 2.14 -18.78
C PHE A 297 -17.01 3.60 -18.97
N GLN A 298 -17.63 4.50 -18.21
CA GLN A 298 -17.43 5.93 -18.33
C GLN A 298 -16.80 6.50 -17.07
N PHE A 299 -15.81 7.36 -17.24
CA PHE A 299 -15.06 8.04 -16.18
C PHE A 299 -15.22 9.55 -16.32
N PRO A 300 -16.40 10.13 -15.99
CA PRO A 300 -16.59 11.56 -16.04
C PRO A 300 -15.72 12.27 -15.00
N LEU A 301 -15.03 13.34 -15.44
CA LEU A 301 -14.16 14.13 -14.59
C LEU A 301 -14.93 15.26 -13.92
N TYR A 302 -14.89 15.31 -12.60
CA TYR A 302 -15.48 16.37 -11.79
C TYR A 302 -14.39 17.33 -11.27
N GLY A 303 -14.75 18.58 -11.02
CA GLY A 303 -13.81 19.62 -10.60
C GLY A 303 -13.25 19.46 -9.17
N GLY A 304 -13.56 18.36 -8.49
CA GLY A 304 -13.09 18.03 -7.13
C GLY A 304 -14.01 17.02 -6.46
N GLN A 305 -13.58 16.51 -5.30
CA GLN A 305 -14.27 15.48 -4.53
C GLN A 305 -15.72 15.87 -4.22
N GLU A 306 -16.00 17.13 -3.82
CA GLU A 306 -17.35 17.60 -3.51
C GLU A 306 -18.31 17.45 -4.71
N ALA A 307 -17.86 17.86 -5.89
CA ALA A 307 -18.68 17.77 -7.11
C ALA A 307 -18.95 16.31 -7.51
N ALA A 308 -17.96 15.43 -7.33
CA ALA A 308 -18.10 14.00 -7.60
C ALA A 308 -19.08 13.32 -6.61
N VAL A 309 -19.03 13.68 -5.32
CA VAL A 309 -19.99 13.20 -4.30
C VAL A 309 -21.41 13.65 -4.61
N LEU A 310 -21.60 14.90 -5.04
CA LEU A 310 -22.92 15.40 -5.46
C LEU A 310 -23.46 14.63 -6.66
N ALA A 311 -22.62 14.38 -7.68
CA ALA A 311 -23.01 13.60 -8.85
C ALA A 311 -23.40 12.15 -8.48
N LEU A 312 -22.70 11.52 -7.53
CA LEU A 312 -23.09 10.22 -6.98
C LEU A 312 -24.44 10.31 -6.27
N ALA A 313 -24.65 11.34 -5.45
CA ALA A 313 -25.91 11.54 -4.72
C ALA A 313 -27.10 11.81 -5.66
N ASP A 314 -26.87 12.46 -6.78
CA ASP A 314 -27.88 12.73 -7.82
C ASP A 314 -28.11 11.53 -8.77
N GLY A 315 -27.35 10.43 -8.59
CA GLY A 315 -27.46 9.21 -9.40
C GLY A 315 -26.84 9.31 -10.80
N GLU A 316 -25.98 10.28 -11.04
CA GLU A 316 -25.23 10.44 -12.30
C GLU A 316 -24.03 9.48 -12.36
N VAL A 317 -23.55 9.03 -11.20
CA VAL A 317 -22.38 8.16 -11.00
C VAL A 317 -22.82 6.90 -10.27
N ASP A 318 -22.23 5.75 -10.63
CA ASP A 318 -22.48 4.46 -9.95
C ASP A 318 -21.52 4.21 -8.80
N PHE A 319 -20.26 4.52 -9.00
CA PHE A 319 -19.18 4.33 -8.03
C PHE A 319 -18.27 5.56 -8.05
N LEU A 320 -17.86 6.01 -6.89
CA LEU A 320 -16.89 7.09 -6.75
C LEU A 320 -15.50 6.50 -6.49
N LEU A 321 -14.59 6.64 -7.46
CA LEU A 321 -13.18 6.35 -7.26
C LEU A 321 -12.58 7.43 -6.35
N ASN A 322 -12.18 7.04 -5.13
CA ASN A 322 -11.71 7.99 -4.13
C ASN A 322 -10.51 7.45 -3.33
N PRO A 323 -9.28 7.65 -3.81
CA PRO A 323 -8.08 7.19 -3.13
C PRO A 323 -7.71 8.01 -1.87
N LEU A 324 -8.43 9.09 -1.57
CA LEU A 324 -7.98 10.12 -0.63
C LEU A 324 -8.69 10.11 0.73
N GLY A 325 -9.61 9.23 0.97
CA GLY A 325 -10.49 9.35 2.12
C GLY A 325 -11.46 10.55 1.97
N MET A 326 -12.43 10.67 2.86
CA MET A 326 -13.52 11.63 2.72
C MET A 326 -13.75 12.40 4.02
N GLN A 327 -14.03 13.70 3.90
CA GLN A 327 -14.41 14.53 5.03
C GLN A 327 -15.76 14.07 5.63
N ARG A 328 -15.91 14.16 6.95
CA ARG A 328 -17.08 13.65 7.67
C ARG A 328 -18.40 14.24 7.16
N GLY A 329 -18.43 15.52 6.79
CA GLY A 329 -19.64 16.15 6.27
C GLY A 329 -20.16 15.52 4.97
N PHE A 330 -19.28 14.99 4.11
CA PHE A 330 -19.66 14.25 2.90
C PHE A 330 -20.10 12.82 3.26
N GLN A 331 -19.45 12.19 4.24
CA GLN A 331 -19.85 10.88 4.74
C GLN A 331 -21.30 10.91 5.25
N ASP A 332 -21.64 11.90 6.06
CA ASP A 332 -22.99 12.05 6.62
C ASP A 332 -24.02 12.27 5.50
N GLN A 333 -23.69 13.10 4.49
CA GLN A 333 -24.57 13.35 3.35
C GLN A 333 -24.86 12.09 2.53
N VAL A 334 -23.85 11.23 2.32
CA VAL A 334 -24.02 9.95 1.61
C VAL A 334 -24.78 8.95 2.48
N ALA A 335 -24.44 8.84 3.75
CA ALA A 335 -25.07 7.91 4.69
C ALA A 335 -26.59 8.18 4.89
N GLU A 336 -27.03 9.42 4.70
CA GLU A 336 -28.45 9.80 4.77
C GLU A 336 -29.22 9.50 3.47
N ASN A 337 -28.53 9.22 2.37
CA ASN A 337 -29.18 8.95 1.07
C ASN A 337 -29.54 7.46 0.94
N PRO A 338 -30.84 7.08 0.88
CA PRO A 338 -31.26 5.69 0.80
C PRO A 338 -30.92 4.98 -0.52
N ASP A 339 -30.55 5.75 -1.56
CA ASP A 339 -30.17 5.22 -2.86
C ASP A 339 -28.67 4.90 -2.97
N LEU A 340 -27.91 5.19 -1.91
CA LEU A 340 -26.47 4.95 -1.84
C LEU A 340 -26.12 3.91 -0.78
N THR A 341 -25.00 3.26 -0.96
CA THR A 341 -24.34 2.43 0.05
C THR A 341 -22.97 2.99 0.34
N ALA A 342 -22.65 3.08 1.64
CA ALA A 342 -21.32 3.40 2.15
C ALA A 342 -20.72 2.13 2.75
N ILE A 343 -19.46 1.85 2.40
CA ILE A 343 -18.68 0.75 2.96
C ILE A 343 -17.34 1.28 3.46
N VAL A 344 -16.77 0.59 4.43
CA VAL A 344 -15.44 0.89 4.97
C VAL A 344 -14.59 -0.35 4.79
N ASN A 345 -13.56 -0.23 3.97
CA ASN A 345 -12.60 -1.29 3.73
C ASN A 345 -11.28 -1.03 4.47
N PRO A 346 -10.56 -2.08 4.88
CA PRO A 346 -9.26 -1.90 5.48
C PRO A 346 -8.24 -1.41 4.46
N THR A 347 -7.31 -0.56 4.90
CA THR A 347 -6.13 -0.21 4.12
C THR A 347 -5.03 -1.27 4.30
N ASN A 348 -4.19 -1.42 3.28
CA ASN A 348 -2.93 -2.11 3.45
C ASN A 348 -1.83 -1.07 3.71
N GLY A 349 -1.56 -0.84 4.98
CA GLY A 349 -0.59 0.16 5.42
C GLY A 349 -0.67 0.45 6.90
N PHE A 350 0.20 1.31 7.38
CA PHE A 350 0.23 1.68 8.80
C PHE A 350 0.76 3.10 9.02
N ARG A 351 0.29 3.74 10.09
CA ARG A 351 0.83 5.00 10.61
C ARG A 351 1.65 4.68 11.85
N PHE A 352 2.87 5.21 11.94
CA PHE A 352 3.83 4.81 12.96
C PHE A 352 4.61 5.99 13.51
N MET A 353 5.15 5.81 14.71
CA MET A 353 6.23 6.61 15.28
C MET A 353 7.54 5.87 15.10
N ALA A 354 8.55 6.53 14.58
CA ALA A 354 9.90 5.99 14.43
C ALA A 354 10.86 6.57 15.48
N PHE A 355 11.77 5.72 15.95
CA PHE A 355 12.88 6.12 16.81
C PHE A 355 14.19 6.11 16.03
N ASN A 356 15.04 7.10 16.27
CA ASN A 356 16.42 7.08 15.77
C ASN A 356 17.31 6.21 16.67
N HIS A 357 17.60 5.00 16.25
CA HIS A 357 18.38 4.02 17.01
C HIS A 357 19.85 4.41 17.22
N SER A 358 20.37 5.37 16.45
CA SER A 358 21.76 5.84 16.58
C SER A 358 21.95 6.92 17.65
N ARG A 359 20.87 7.46 18.23
CA ARG A 359 20.93 8.59 19.19
C ARG A 359 20.38 8.22 20.55
N ALA A 360 21.12 8.59 21.62
CA ALA A 360 20.58 8.52 22.97
C ALA A 360 19.51 9.63 23.20
N PRO A 361 18.43 9.37 23.96
CA PRO A 361 18.13 8.12 24.66
C PRO A 361 17.41 7.06 23.79
N MET A 362 17.07 7.36 22.52
CA MET A 362 16.34 6.43 21.65
C MET A 362 17.12 5.15 21.33
N SER A 363 18.45 5.14 21.44
CA SER A 363 19.28 3.94 21.31
C SER A 363 19.08 2.94 22.49
N ASP A 364 18.52 3.39 23.63
CA ASP A 364 18.22 2.56 24.77
C ASP A 364 16.85 1.86 24.62
N PRO A 365 16.78 0.51 24.58
CA PRO A 365 15.52 -0.21 24.48
C PRO A 365 14.54 0.14 25.61
N ALA A 366 15.03 0.31 26.86
CA ALA A 366 14.16 0.63 27.98
C ALA A 366 13.47 1.99 27.84
N PHE A 367 14.16 2.98 27.24
CA PHE A 367 13.56 4.27 26.93
C PHE A 367 12.46 4.15 25.88
N ARG A 368 12.71 3.38 24.79
CA ARG A 368 11.70 3.15 23.74
C ARG A 368 10.48 2.41 24.29
N ASP A 369 10.71 1.39 25.12
CA ASP A 369 9.65 0.66 25.81
C ASP A 369 8.84 1.54 26.73
N ALA A 370 9.48 2.34 27.56
CA ALA A 370 8.80 3.23 28.49
C ALA A 370 7.93 4.27 27.74
N LEU A 371 8.47 4.89 26.68
CA LEU A 371 7.70 5.83 25.89
C LEU A 371 6.53 5.15 25.17
N THR A 372 6.73 3.96 24.63
CA THR A 372 5.67 3.16 23.99
C THR A 372 4.56 2.78 24.99
N ALA A 373 4.93 2.39 26.22
CA ALA A 373 3.96 2.05 27.26
C ALA A 373 3.02 3.20 27.60
N LEU A 374 3.48 4.46 27.49
CA LEU A 374 2.67 5.64 27.75
C LEU A 374 1.61 5.92 26.66
N ILE A 375 1.73 5.30 25.48
CA ILE A 375 0.84 5.56 24.35
C ILE A 375 -0.41 4.70 24.45
N ASN A 376 -1.52 5.27 24.93
CA ASN A 376 -2.83 4.63 24.93
C ASN A 376 -3.50 4.84 23.57
N LYS A 377 -3.27 3.90 22.64
CA LYS A 377 -3.73 4.00 21.25
C LYS A 377 -5.25 3.96 21.18
N GLU A 378 -5.89 3.11 22.00
CA GLU A 378 -7.35 2.98 22.10
C GLU A 378 -7.97 4.30 22.51
N PHE A 379 -7.42 4.93 23.57
CA PHE A 379 -7.93 6.24 24.01
C PHE A 379 -7.82 7.29 22.91
N VAL A 380 -6.72 7.33 22.17
CA VAL A 380 -6.54 8.30 21.08
C VAL A 380 -7.53 8.04 19.96
N THR A 381 -7.64 6.79 19.50
CA THR A 381 -8.51 6.46 18.35
C THR A 381 -9.99 6.59 18.68
N GLU A 382 -10.42 6.14 19.85
CA GLU A 382 -11.83 6.15 20.24
C GLU A 382 -12.28 7.54 20.71
N ASN A 383 -11.48 8.20 21.59
CA ASN A 383 -11.92 9.42 22.25
C ASN A 383 -11.45 10.70 21.57
N LEU A 384 -10.21 10.77 21.10
CA LEU A 384 -9.67 11.97 20.45
C LEU A 384 -10.01 12.00 18.96
N LEU A 385 -9.92 10.87 18.29
CA LEU A 385 -10.20 10.73 16.85
C LEU A 385 -11.65 10.26 16.57
N GLN A 386 -12.46 10.00 17.61
CA GLN A 386 -13.89 9.69 17.49
C GLN A 386 -14.19 8.49 16.57
N GLY A 387 -13.35 7.47 16.60
CA GLY A 387 -13.52 6.22 15.84
C GLY A 387 -13.26 6.33 14.32
N VAL A 388 -12.62 7.40 13.85
CA VAL A 388 -12.23 7.50 12.42
C VAL A 388 -10.91 6.79 12.14
N ALA A 389 -10.25 6.22 13.15
CA ALA A 389 -9.03 5.43 13.05
C ALA A 389 -9.11 4.26 14.05
N PHE A 390 -8.34 3.22 13.76
CA PHE A 390 -8.26 2.01 14.58
C PHE A 390 -6.86 1.87 15.19
N PRO A 391 -6.72 1.43 16.46
CA PRO A 391 -5.41 1.20 17.06
C PRO A 391 -4.68 0.07 16.32
N LEU A 392 -3.39 0.26 16.04
CA LEU A 392 -2.58 -0.73 15.31
C LEU A 392 -1.36 -1.14 16.14
N TYR A 393 -1.09 -2.45 16.19
CA TYR A 393 0.03 -3.06 16.92
C TYR A 393 0.95 -3.89 16.03
N VAL A 394 0.56 -4.11 14.79
CA VAL A 394 1.26 -4.89 13.76
C VAL A 394 1.64 -3.99 12.59
N ILE A 395 2.61 -4.40 11.78
CA ILE A 395 2.91 -3.74 10.51
C ILE A 395 2.09 -4.30 9.35
N LEU A 396 1.57 -5.52 9.49
CA LEU A 396 0.64 -6.14 8.55
C LEU A 396 -0.76 -6.11 9.15
N PRO A 397 -1.67 -5.25 8.65
CA PRO A 397 -3.00 -5.05 9.24
C PRO A 397 -3.91 -6.25 9.00
N GLU A 398 -4.98 -6.38 9.81
CA GLU A 398 -6.00 -7.44 9.74
C GLU A 398 -6.60 -7.62 8.34
N GLY A 399 -6.75 -6.52 7.60
CA GLY A 399 -7.25 -6.57 6.22
C GLY A 399 -6.37 -7.38 5.26
N ASN A 400 -5.11 -7.59 5.61
CA ASN A 400 -4.19 -8.46 4.87
C ASN A 400 -4.32 -9.91 5.37
N VAL A 401 -5.48 -10.51 5.09
CA VAL A 401 -5.89 -11.83 5.62
C VAL A 401 -4.86 -12.94 5.37
N SER A 402 -4.08 -12.86 4.31
CA SER A 402 -3.07 -13.89 3.98
C SER A 402 -1.85 -13.84 4.91
N TRP A 403 -1.46 -12.65 5.36
CA TRP A 403 -0.26 -12.42 6.18
C TRP A 403 -0.57 -12.17 7.65
N TYR A 404 -1.81 -11.74 7.95
CA TYR A 404 -2.26 -11.46 9.29
C TYR A 404 -2.45 -12.76 10.09
N ASN A 405 -1.86 -12.82 11.28
CA ASN A 405 -2.01 -13.93 12.19
C ASN A 405 -2.60 -13.43 13.52
N GLU A 406 -3.82 -13.86 13.85
CA GLU A 406 -4.51 -13.44 15.07
C GLU A 406 -3.71 -13.72 16.36
N GLU A 407 -2.98 -14.86 16.43
CA GLU A 407 -2.18 -15.22 17.60
C GLU A 407 -0.98 -14.28 17.74
N VAL A 408 -0.27 -14.00 16.63
CA VAL A 408 0.85 -13.06 16.60
C VAL A 408 0.35 -11.65 16.90
N ALA A 409 -0.74 -11.22 16.28
CA ALA A 409 -1.31 -9.89 16.51
C ALA A 409 -1.72 -9.69 17.99
N ALA A 410 -2.30 -10.71 18.64
CA ALA A 410 -2.62 -10.66 20.05
C ALA A 410 -1.36 -10.57 20.93
N GLU A 411 -0.32 -11.34 20.60
CA GLU A 411 1.00 -11.26 21.25
C GLU A 411 1.60 -9.84 21.11
N LEU A 412 1.60 -9.29 19.91
CA LEU A 412 2.16 -7.96 19.63
C LEU A 412 1.32 -6.84 20.26
N ALA A 413 0.01 -7.02 20.36
CA ALA A 413 -0.86 -6.10 21.09
C ALA A 413 -0.52 -6.09 22.60
N GLU A 414 -0.29 -7.26 23.20
CA GLU A 414 0.16 -7.35 24.60
C GLU A 414 1.53 -6.70 24.79
N GLN A 415 2.50 -6.96 23.91
CA GLN A 415 3.83 -6.32 23.93
C GLN A 415 3.72 -4.79 23.71
N GLY A 416 2.75 -4.32 22.96
CA GLY A 416 2.41 -2.93 22.72
C GLY A 416 1.51 -2.31 23.82
N TYR A 417 1.27 -3.05 24.90
CA TYR A 417 0.50 -2.61 26.07
C TYR A 417 -0.99 -2.36 25.79
N ALA A 418 -1.60 -3.08 24.85
CA ALA A 418 -3.03 -2.97 24.52
C ALA A 418 -3.92 -3.19 25.76
N GLY A 419 -5.04 -2.48 25.82
CA GLY A 419 -6.07 -2.67 26.85
C GLY A 419 -5.71 -2.24 28.26
N LEU A 420 -4.52 -1.68 28.50
CA LEU A 420 -4.11 -1.20 29.82
C LEU A 420 -4.64 0.22 30.07
N GLU A 421 -5.05 0.47 31.32
CA GLU A 421 -5.44 1.80 31.78
C GLU A 421 -4.22 2.72 31.95
N ASP A 422 -4.43 4.04 31.86
CA ASP A 422 -3.35 5.04 31.92
C ASP A 422 -2.46 4.91 33.17
N LEU A 423 -3.03 4.58 34.34
CA LEU A 423 -2.26 4.42 35.58
C LEU A 423 -1.33 3.19 35.52
N GLU A 424 -1.76 2.11 34.90
CA GLU A 424 -0.94 0.90 34.70
C GLU A 424 0.19 1.20 33.75
N ARG A 425 -0.10 1.88 32.61
CA ARG A 425 0.89 2.33 31.63
C ARG A 425 1.95 3.23 32.27
N GLN A 426 1.51 4.19 33.10
CA GLN A 426 2.42 5.11 33.79
C GLN A 426 3.31 4.36 34.80
N GLN A 427 2.77 3.36 35.52
CA GLN A 427 3.57 2.56 36.45
C GLN A 427 4.62 1.75 35.70
N ILE A 428 4.25 1.10 34.60
CA ILE A 428 5.19 0.33 33.74
C ILE A 428 6.32 1.24 33.25
N ALA A 429 5.99 2.43 32.75
CA ALA A 429 7.01 3.36 32.26
C ALA A 429 7.96 3.83 33.38
N ILE A 430 7.45 4.08 34.60
CA ILE A 430 8.28 4.42 35.76
C ILE A 430 9.23 3.27 36.09
N ASP A 431 8.72 2.03 36.12
CA ASP A 431 9.50 0.84 36.48
C ASP A 431 10.58 0.57 35.43
N LEU A 432 10.25 0.60 34.13
CA LEU A 432 11.20 0.42 33.03
C LEU A 432 12.36 1.43 33.09
N LEU A 433 12.04 2.72 33.25
CA LEU A 433 13.06 3.75 33.34
C LEU A 433 13.90 3.62 34.62
N THR A 434 13.28 3.31 35.75
CA THR A 434 13.99 3.12 37.03
C THR A 434 14.94 1.93 36.96
N ASP A 435 14.49 0.81 36.45
CA ASP A 435 15.28 -0.44 36.34
C ASP A 435 16.47 -0.26 35.38
N ALA A 436 16.31 0.58 34.34
CA ALA A 436 17.38 0.95 33.41
C ALA A 436 18.33 2.04 33.97
N GLY A 437 18.08 2.54 35.19
CA GLY A 437 18.94 3.47 35.87
C GLY A 437 18.65 4.95 35.60
N TYR A 438 17.52 5.26 34.94
CA TYR A 438 17.07 6.65 34.84
C TYR A 438 16.57 7.18 36.18
N THR A 439 16.75 8.47 36.39
CA THR A 439 16.28 9.19 37.57
C THR A 439 15.65 10.52 37.15
N TRP A 440 15.09 11.26 38.09
CA TRP A 440 14.43 12.54 37.79
C TRP A 440 14.86 13.62 38.76
N GLU A 441 14.80 14.88 38.37
CA GLU A 441 14.85 16.00 39.32
C GLU A 441 13.66 15.94 40.30
N THR A 442 12.47 15.67 39.78
CA THR A 442 11.27 15.35 40.53
C THR A 442 10.64 14.07 39.95
N ALA A 443 10.70 12.96 40.68
CA ALA A 443 10.18 11.70 40.20
C ALA A 443 8.63 11.75 40.06
N PRO A 444 8.07 11.20 38.97
CA PRO A 444 6.63 10.95 38.91
C PRO A 444 6.24 9.91 39.96
N THR A 445 5.02 10.00 40.48
CA THR A 445 4.54 9.06 41.51
C THR A 445 3.10 8.69 41.29
N ILE A 446 2.74 7.46 41.69
CA ILE A 446 1.36 7.00 41.76
C ILE A 446 1.03 6.72 43.23
N ALA A 447 0.07 7.43 43.79
CA ALA A 447 -0.37 7.24 45.16
C ALA A 447 -1.89 7.38 45.25
N ASP A 448 -2.53 6.47 45.99
CA ASP A 448 -4.00 6.44 46.18
C ASP A 448 -4.79 6.49 44.85
N GLY A 449 -4.29 5.82 43.81
CA GLY A 449 -4.92 5.81 42.47
C GLY A 449 -4.79 7.14 41.71
N THR A 450 -3.86 7.99 42.11
CA THR A 450 -3.63 9.30 41.45
C THR A 450 -2.17 9.39 40.99
N PHE A 451 -1.99 9.72 39.71
CA PHE A 451 -0.69 10.02 39.13
C PHE A 451 -0.29 11.49 39.41
N THR A 452 0.93 11.68 39.81
CA THR A 452 1.55 13.00 39.96
C THR A 452 2.71 13.10 38.99
N ALA A 453 2.69 14.12 38.15
CA ALA A 453 3.69 14.35 37.10
C ALA A 453 5.11 14.55 37.68
N GLY A 454 6.09 14.02 36.97
CA GLY A 454 7.50 14.23 37.22
C GLY A 454 8.08 15.40 36.42
N SER A 455 9.37 15.67 36.60
CA SER A 455 10.13 16.62 35.78
C SER A 455 11.61 16.29 35.75
N GLY A 456 12.27 16.65 34.65
CA GLY A 456 13.72 16.61 34.51
C GLY A 456 14.27 15.18 34.55
N LEU A 457 13.96 14.38 33.51
CA LEU A 457 14.53 13.04 33.35
C LEU A 457 16.05 13.12 33.21
N ILE A 458 16.76 12.27 33.93
CA ILE A 458 18.23 12.15 33.97
C ILE A 458 18.59 10.74 33.51
N GLY A 459 19.53 10.66 32.56
CA GLY A 459 20.01 9.39 32.00
C GLY A 459 20.80 8.52 32.99
N PRO A 460 21.04 7.24 32.66
CA PRO A 460 21.83 6.32 33.48
C PRO A 460 23.28 6.80 33.69
N ASP A 461 23.79 7.65 32.82
CA ASP A 461 25.10 8.30 32.92
C ASP A 461 25.13 9.49 33.91
N GLY A 462 23.98 9.87 34.45
CA GLY A 462 23.81 10.99 35.37
C GLY A 462 23.64 12.37 34.70
N GLU A 463 23.56 12.42 33.36
CA GLU A 463 23.35 13.66 32.63
C GLU A 463 21.85 13.90 32.39
N PRO A 464 21.35 15.13 32.45
CA PRO A 464 19.99 15.47 32.12
C PRO A 464 19.66 15.14 30.66
N ILE A 465 18.50 14.51 30.43
CA ILE A 465 17.96 14.35 29.07
C ILE A 465 17.44 15.72 28.61
N GLY A 466 18.06 16.24 27.56
CA GLY A 466 17.63 17.49 26.92
C GLY A 466 16.27 17.41 26.27
N GLN A 467 15.85 18.50 25.63
CA GLN A 467 14.62 18.48 24.83
C GLN A 467 14.74 17.52 23.65
N LEU A 468 13.73 16.67 23.50
CA LEU A 468 13.56 15.75 22.39
C LEU A 468 12.47 16.25 21.43
N GLU A 469 12.63 15.97 20.14
CA GLU A 469 11.71 16.41 19.11
C GLU A 469 10.97 15.22 18.47
N LEU A 470 9.64 15.34 18.41
CA LEU A 470 8.77 14.43 17.65
C LEU A 470 8.25 15.18 16.41
N ILE A 471 8.90 14.96 15.28
CA ILE A 471 8.50 15.57 14.01
C ILE A 471 7.18 14.96 13.54
N THR A 472 6.21 15.80 13.18
CA THR A 472 4.89 15.36 12.73
C THR A 472 4.37 16.27 11.62
N PRO A 473 3.53 15.78 10.70
CA PRO A 473 2.84 16.65 9.76
C PRO A 473 2.01 17.72 10.47
N THR A 474 1.81 18.85 9.80
CA THR A 474 0.89 19.88 10.30
C THR A 474 -0.55 19.34 10.38
N ALA A 475 -1.35 19.85 11.31
CA ALA A 475 -2.75 19.45 11.44
C ALA A 475 -3.61 19.83 10.22
N SER A 476 -3.18 20.78 9.40
CA SER A 476 -3.84 21.13 8.15
C SER A 476 -3.60 20.09 7.05
N TYR A 477 -2.52 19.33 7.15
CA TYR A 477 -2.20 18.23 6.23
C TYR A 477 -2.76 16.90 6.75
N ASP A 478 -2.41 16.51 7.99
CA ASP A 478 -2.89 15.29 8.62
C ASP A 478 -3.25 15.53 10.09
N PRO A 479 -4.53 15.81 10.36
CA PRO A 479 -4.99 16.07 11.73
C PRO A 479 -4.86 14.85 12.64
N LEU A 480 -4.90 13.63 12.11
CA LEU A 480 -4.83 12.41 12.91
C LEU A 480 -3.41 12.21 13.46
N ARG A 481 -2.40 12.27 12.60
CA ARG A 481 -0.99 12.20 13.02
C ARG A 481 -0.62 13.33 13.97
N ALA A 482 -1.07 14.56 13.68
CA ALA A 482 -0.85 15.69 14.57
C ALA A 482 -1.49 15.51 15.95
N THR A 483 -2.67 14.89 16.03
CA THR A 483 -3.34 14.57 17.30
C THR A 483 -2.55 13.54 18.10
N PHE A 484 -2.10 12.46 17.45
CA PHE A 484 -1.21 11.48 18.09
C PHE A 484 0.07 12.12 18.63
N ALA A 485 0.75 12.95 17.83
CA ALA A 485 1.99 13.61 18.24
C ALA A 485 1.80 14.49 19.48
N ASN A 486 0.72 15.27 19.52
CA ASN A 486 0.40 16.11 20.66
C ASN A 486 0.08 15.30 21.93
N TYR A 487 -0.66 14.19 21.77
CA TYR A 487 -0.95 13.27 22.87
C TYR A 487 0.34 12.64 23.41
N ILE A 488 1.20 12.07 22.54
CA ILE A 488 2.49 11.48 22.92
C ILE A 488 3.38 12.50 23.66
N SER A 489 3.49 13.70 23.12
CA SER A 489 4.21 14.80 23.78
C SER A 489 3.66 15.08 25.18
N GLY A 490 2.33 15.14 25.34
CA GLY A 490 1.69 15.41 26.63
C GLY A 490 1.96 14.33 27.69
N VAL A 491 1.82 13.05 27.34
CA VAL A 491 2.07 11.95 28.28
C VAL A 491 3.55 11.79 28.62
N ALA A 492 4.46 12.06 27.67
CA ALA A 492 5.90 12.10 27.90
C ALA A 492 6.29 13.24 28.86
N GLN A 493 5.77 14.45 28.66
CA GLN A 493 6.02 15.59 29.55
C GLN A 493 5.53 15.33 30.97
N ALA A 494 4.38 14.70 31.11
CA ALA A 494 3.86 14.31 32.43
C ALA A 494 4.76 13.28 33.13
N MET A 495 5.47 12.44 32.38
CA MET A 495 6.50 11.51 32.89
C MET A 495 7.83 12.21 33.25
N GLY A 496 8.00 13.47 32.88
CA GLY A 496 9.24 14.25 33.08
C GLY A 496 10.21 14.18 31.90
N ILE A 497 9.77 13.65 30.77
CA ILE A 497 10.51 13.65 29.49
C ILE A 497 10.17 14.93 28.74
N ASP A 498 11.15 15.80 28.47
CA ASP A 498 10.93 17.04 27.69
C ASP A 498 10.80 16.73 26.20
N LEU A 499 9.67 16.15 25.80
CA LEU A 499 9.34 15.80 24.42
C LEU A 499 8.37 16.83 23.83
N VAL A 500 8.72 17.40 22.67
CA VAL A 500 7.92 18.41 21.98
C VAL A 500 7.53 17.92 20.59
N ALA A 501 6.22 17.98 20.27
CA ALA A 501 5.74 17.74 18.92
C ALA A 501 6.09 18.95 18.02
N ILE A 502 6.73 18.69 16.88
CA ILE A 502 7.21 19.70 15.91
C ILE A 502 6.39 19.58 14.62
N PRO A 503 5.29 20.36 14.47
CA PRO A 503 4.52 20.39 13.24
C PRO A 503 5.38 20.90 12.08
N THR A 504 5.56 20.06 11.05
CA THR A 504 6.45 20.30 9.92
C THR A 504 5.70 20.08 8.61
N ASP A 505 6.06 20.82 7.56
CA ASP A 505 5.57 20.56 6.21
C ASP A 505 5.94 19.15 5.78
N PHE A 506 4.99 18.45 5.13
CA PHE A 506 5.15 17.03 4.81
C PHE A 506 6.38 16.77 3.90
N ASN A 507 6.56 17.58 2.84
CA ASN A 507 7.70 17.41 1.95
C ASN A 507 9.02 17.63 2.67
N LYS A 508 9.02 18.59 3.63
CA LYS A 508 10.19 18.81 4.47
C LYS A 508 10.46 17.61 5.39
N ILE A 509 9.43 16.99 5.96
CA ILE A 509 9.63 15.76 6.76
C ILE A 509 10.32 14.69 5.90
N VAL A 510 9.77 14.41 4.72
CA VAL A 510 10.34 13.40 3.81
C VAL A 510 11.80 13.73 3.49
N ASN A 511 12.08 14.97 3.11
CA ASN A 511 13.45 15.40 2.79
C ASN A 511 14.41 15.25 3.98
N ASP A 512 13.96 15.56 5.20
CA ASP A 512 14.80 15.49 6.39
C ASP A 512 15.05 14.03 6.83
N VAL A 513 13.99 13.20 6.88
CA VAL A 513 14.11 11.82 7.39
C VAL A 513 14.81 10.86 6.42
N PHE A 514 14.79 11.17 5.12
CA PHE A 514 15.51 10.42 4.10
C PHE A 514 16.77 11.12 3.59
N ALA A 515 17.26 12.13 4.32
CA ALA A 515 18.47 12.85 3.94
C ALA A 515 19.72 11.97 4.04
N LEU A 516 20.51 11.96 2.97
CA LEU A 516 21.77 11.21 2.87
C LEU A 516 22.97 12.16 2.90
N ASP A 517 24.11 11.68 3.39
CA ASP A 517 25.41 12.35 3.29
C ASP A 517 26.10 12.08 1.94
N GLU A 518 27.32 12.60 1.77
CA GLU A 518 28.11 12.42 0.54
C GLU A 518 28.52 10.93 0.30
N GLU A 519 28.50 10.11 1.35
CA GLU A 519 28.81 8.68 1.31
C GLU A 519 27.54 7.80 1.17
N ASN A 520 26.37 8.40 0.97
CA ASN A 520 25.05 7.76 0.90
C ASN A 520 24.59 7.09 2.22
N ASN A 521 25.02 7.57 3.37
CA ASN A 521 24.47 7.13 4.64
C ASN A 521 23.36 8.10 5.08
N TYR A 522 22.36 7.59 5.80
CA TYR A 522 21.36 8.46 6.41
C TYR A 522 21.96 9.41 7.43
N THR A 523 21.70 10.69 7.26
CA THR A 523 22.13 11.72 8.23
C THR A 523 21.29 11.70 9.50
N SER A 524 20.07 11.18 9.40
CA SER A 524 19.09 11.01 10.48
C SER A 524 19.09 12.18 11.48
N PRO A 525 18.80 13.41 11.04
CA PRO A 525 18.92 14.62 11.87
C PRO A 525 17.75 14.78 12.86
N PHE A 526 17.01 13.73 13.15
CA PHE A 526 15.82 13.71 14.01
C PHE A 526 16.04 12.83 15.25
N ASP A 527 15.21 13.03 16.28
CA ASP A 527 15.07 12.12 17.42
C ASP A 527 13.98 11.08 17.12
N MET A 528 12.79 11.56 16.81
CA MET A 528 11.60 10.76 16.46
C MET A 528 10.77 11.47 15.40
N PHE A 529 10.00 10.71 14.63
CA PHE A 529 9.01 11.27 13.71
C PHE A 529 7.76 10.38 13.61
N ILE A 530 6.65 10.96 13.14
CA ILE A 530 5.43 10.22 12.77
C ILE A 530 5.26 10.29 11.25
N LEU A 531 5.18 9.11 10.64
CA LEU A 531 4.95 8.96 9.21
C LEU A 531 3.91 7.85 8.97
N GLY A 532 3.66 7.49 7.73
CA GLY A 532 2.82 6.38 7.35
C GLY A 532 3.24 5.83 6.00
N TYR A 533 3.07 4.52 5.85
CA TYR A 533 3.29 3.82 4.59
C TYR A 533 1.98 3.23 4.07
N SER A 534 1.85 3.20 2.75
CA SER A 534 0.90 2.35 2.03
C SER A 534 1.72 1.21 1.42
N LEU A 535 1.29 -0.02 1.66
CA LEU A 535 2.02 -1.23 1.23
C LEU A 535 1.55 -1.76 -0.12
N GLY A 536 0.59 -1.06 -0.74
CA GLY A 536 0.07 -1.43 -2.05
C GLY A 536 -0.78 -2.70 -2.05
N ASN A 537 -1.05 -3.19 -3.26
CA ASN A 537 -1.75 -4.44 -3.54
C ASN A 537 -1.10 -5.06 -4.81
N PRO A 538 -0.61 -6.30 -4.83
CA PRO A 538 -0.77 -7.31 -3.80
C PRO A 538 0.03 -7.02 -2.53
N ALA A 539 -0.44 -7.62 -1.46
CA ALA A 539 0.08 -7.38 -0.12
C ALA A 539 1.31 -8.20 0.25
N PHE A 540 2.07 -8.75 -0.69
CA PHE A 540 3.29 -9.48 -0.37
C PHE A 540 4.32 -8.51 0.22
N PRO A 541 4.82 -8.74 1.44
CA PRO A 541 5.56 -7.73 2.20
C PRO A 541 7.04 -7.62 1.79
N THR A 542 7.32 -7.37 0.53
CA THR A 542 8.69 -7.21 -0.02
C THR A 542 9.41 -5.97 0.52
N PHE A 543 8.70 -5.04 1.17
CA PHE A 543 9.27 -3.84 1.79
C PHE A 543 10.16 -4.09 3.01
N HIS A 544 10.11 -5.29 3.59
CA HIS A 544 10.71 -5.61 4.90
C HIS A 544 12.21 -5.28 4.97
N CYS A 545 12.99 -5.64 3.97
CA CYS A 545 14.42 -5.35 3.96
C CYS A 545 14.73 -3.90 3.68
N SER A 546 13.96 -3.23 2.80
CA SER A 546 14.15 -1.81 2.57
C SER A 546 14.01 -0.99 3.86
N PHE A 547 13.03 -1.31 4.71
CA PHE A 547 12.77 -0.54 5.93
C PHE A 547 13.58 -0.98 7.15
N PHE A 548 13.90 -2.26 7.30
CA PHE A 548 14.36 -2.81 8.57
C PHE A 548 15.63 -3.65 8.51
N CYS A 549 16.08 -4.16 7.35
CA CYS A 549 17.37 -4.82 7.29
C CYS A 549 18.51 -3.84 7.53
N THR A 550 19.61 -4.33 8.08
CA THR A 550 20.82 -3.55 8.28
C THR A 550 21.32 -2.98 6.96
N GLY A 551 21.31 -1.64 6.84
CA GLY A 551 21.68 -0.94 5.60
C GLY A 551 20.60 -0.91 4.52
N GLY A 552 19.35 -1.26 4.84
CA GLY A 552 18.23 -1.16 3.91
C GLY A 552 18.02 0.27 3.39
N ASP A 553 17.57 0.39 2.15
CA ASP A 553 17.46 1.65 1.40
C ASP A 553 16.56 2.70 2.05
N SER A 554 15.59 2.28 2.86
CA SER A 554 14.67 3.15 3.59
C SER A 554 14.82 3.04 5.11
N ASN A 555 15.87 2.36 5.59
CA ASN A 555 16.15 2.23 7.01
C ASN A 555 16.77 3.51 7.59
N ASN A 556 16.00 4.59 7.56
CA ASN A 556 16.40 5.89 8.09
C ASN A 556 16.48 5.94 9.62
N THR A 557 15.90 4.95 10.31
CA THR A 557 16.00 4.78 11.77
C THR A 557 17.36 4.27 12.21
N GLN A 558 18.17 3.76 11.30
CA GLN A 558 19.46 3.11 11.55
C GLN A 558 19.32 1.89 12.49
N TYR A 559 18.21 1.20 12.38
CA TYR A 559 18.00 -0.07 13.04
C TYR A 559 18.95 -1.12 12.46
N SER A 560 19.52 -1.95 13.32
CA SER A 560 20.39 -3.06 12.94
C SER A 560 20.22 -4.20 13.94
N ASN A 561 19.91 -5.38 13.42
CA ASN A 561 19.69 -6.57 14.22
C ASN A 561 19.99 -7.83 13.39
N GLU A 562 21.02 -8.59 13.79
CA GLU A 562 21.44 -9.81 13.09
C GLU A 562 20.34 -10.88 13.03
N ASP A 563 19.46 -10.97 14.06
CA ASP A 563 18.34 -11.93 14.07
C ASP A 563 17.28 -11.52 13.04
N TYR A 564 17.05 -10.20 12.90
CA TYR A 564 16.14 -9.67 11.88
C TYR A 564 16.65 -9.93 10.46
N ASP A 565 17.93 -9.64 10.21
CA ASP A 565 18.56 -9.86 8.92
C ASP A 565 18.50 -11.36 8.54
N ALA A 566 18.72 -12.27 9.50
CA ALA A 566 18.62 -13.72 9.28
C ALA A 566 17.17 -14.20 9.01
N ALA A 567 16.17 -13.58 9.65
CA ALA A 567 14.76 -13.87 9.37
C ALA A 567 14.36 -13.35 7.98
N ALA A 568 14.86 -12.17 7.58
CA ALA A 568 14.67 -11.61 6.27
C ALA A 568 15.30 -12.48 5.17
N ASP A 569 16.54 -12.95 5.36
CA ASP A 569 17.18 -13.90 4.44
C ASP A 569 16.34 -15.19 4.28
N THR A 570 15.73 -15.67 5.40
CA THR A 570 14.84 -16.84 5.36
C THR A 570 13.57 -16.57 4.57
N PHE A 571 12.98 -15.39 4.74
CA PHE A 571 11.79 -14.94 4.00
C PHE A 571 12.07 -14.86 2.49
N ASP A 572 13.18 -14.23 2.11
CA ASP A 572 13.55 -14.04 0.69
C ASP A 572 13.87 -15.37 0.00
N ALA A 573 14.44 -16.33 0.74
CA ALA A 573 14.75 -17.67 0.25
C ALA A 573 13.57 -18.65 0.33
N ALA A 574 12.44 -18.28 0.94
CA ALA A 574 11.32 -19.17 1.20
C ALA A 574 10.78 -19.80 -0.09
N GLN A 575 10.56 -21.11 -0.04
CA GLN A 575 10.04 -21.91 -1.16
C GLN A 575 8.57 -22.30 -0.95
N THR A 576 8.06 -22.09 0.25
CA THR A 576 6.66 -22.33 0.60
C THR A 576 6.07 -21.11 1.31
N THR A 577 4.77 -20.94 1.18
CA THR A 577 4.06 -19.84 1.84
C THR A 577 4.18 -19.93 3.36
N GLU A 578 4.18 -21.16 3.92
CA GLU A 578 4.34 -21.36 5.36
C GLU A 578 5.70 -20.89 5.86
N GLU A 579 6.78 -21.17 5.13
CA GLU A 579 8.13 -20.66 5.49
C GLU A 579 8.18 -19.14 5.44
N ALA A 580 7.57 -18.53 4.41
CA ALA A 580 7.51 -17.08 4.29
C ALA A 580 6.66 -16.45 5.41
N PHE A 581 5.52 -17.04 5.77
CA PHE A 581 4.68 -16.56 6.89
C PHE A 581 5.43 -16.65 8.22
N GLU A 582 6.04 -17.79 8.55
CA GLU A 582 6.79 -17.95 9.81
C GLU A 582 7.93 -16.94 9.92
N ALA A 583 8.68 -16.73 8.84
CA ALA A 583 9.76 -15.76 8.81
C ALA A 583 9.23 -14.31 8.98
N MET A 584 8.12 -13.96 8.31
CA MET A 584 7.52 -12.64 8.43
C MET A 584 6.97 -12.37 9.84
N TRP A 585 6.30 -13.33 10.45
CA TRP A 585 5.81 -13.22 11.83
C TRP A 585 6.94 -13.10 12.84
N GLU A 586 8.08 -13.75 12.61
CA GLU A 586 9.28 -13.54 13.43
C GLU A 586 9.84 -12.13 13.25
N MET A 587 9.90 -11.62 12.02
CA MET A 587 10.30 -10.23 11.76
C MET A 587 9.38 -9.23 12.47
N GLU A 588 8.06 -9.44 12.46
CA GLU A 588 7.11 -8.60 13.20
C GLU A 588 7.38 -8.60 14.72
N ARG A 589 7.68 -9.78 15.32
CA ARG A 589 8.06 -9.88 16.74
C ARG A 589 9.33 -9.10 17.05
N LEU A 590 10.32 -9.18 16.16
CA LEU A 590 11.59 -8.45 16.32
C LEU A 590 11.36 -6.92 16.23
N ILE A 591 10.53 -6.46 15.30
CA ILE A 591 10.14 -5.05 15.18
C ILE A 591 9.39 -4.58 16.43
N ALA A 592 8.43 -5.36 16.92
CA ALA A 592 7.67 -5.05 18.14
C ALA A 592 8.55 -5.04 19.39
N ARG A 593 9.56 -5.92 19.47
CA ARG A 593 10.54 -5.96 20.54
C ARG A 593 11.48 -4.73 20.50
N ASP A 594 12.04 -4.44 19.33
CA ASP A 594 13.12 -3.46 19.20
C ASP A 594 12.60 -2.04 18.87
N LYS A 595 11.39 -1.94 18.35
CA LYS A 595 10.65 -0.68 18.11
C LYS A 595 11.37 0.34 17.19
N PRO A 596 11.93 -0.09 16.03
CA PRO A 596 12.36 0.90 15.04
C PRO A 596 11.16 1.73 14.56
N HIS A 597 10.05 1.05 14.29
CA HIS A 597 8.74 1.67 14.05
C HIS A 597 7.74 1.14 15.07
N VAL A 598 7.00 2.04 15.71
CA VAL A 598 5.87 1.72 16.58
C VAL A 598 4.59 2.01 15.81
N PRO A 599 3.87 0.99 15.31
CA PRO A 599 2.57 1.20 14.68
C PRO A 599 1.65 1.94 15.64
N LEU A 600 0.92 2.94 15.18
CA LEU A 600 0.02 3.75 16.01
C LEU A 600 -1.44 3.49 15.67
N PHE A 601 -1.79 3.63 14.40
CA PHE A 601 -3.16 3.47 13.94
C PHE A 601 -3.22 3.21 12.44
N ASP A 602 -4.38 2.75 12.01
CA ASP A 602 -4.79 2.69 10.62
C ASP A 602 -6.12 3.39 10.41
N THR A 603 -6.47 3.65 9.14
CA THR A 603 -7.74 4.28 8.75
C THR A 603 -8.42 3.42 7.70
N GLY A 604 -9.72 3.24 7.79
CA GLY A 604 -10.46 2.55 6.73
C GLY A 604 -10.54 3.36 5.43
N ILE A 605 -10.66 2.65 4.32
CA ILE A 605 -11.01 3.23 3.01
C ILE A 605 -12.53 3.34 2.94
N LEU A 606 -13.01 4.55 2.81
CA LEU A 606 -14.43 4.84 2.75
C LEU A 606 -14.87 4.96 1.29
N GLU A 607 -15.72 4.04 0.86
CA GLU A 607 -16.21 3.94 -0.50
C GLU A 607 -17.72 4.08 -0.58
N PHE A 608 -18.20 4.62 -1.71
CA PHE A 608 -19.60 4.88 -1.94
C PHE A 608 -20.04 4.46 -3.33
N TYR A 609 -21.19 3.79 -3.39
CA TYR A 609 -21.78 3.40 -4.66
C TYR A 609 -23.32 3.51 -4.65
N ASN A 610 -23.88 3.64 -5.85
CA ASN A 610 -25.31 3.69 -6.08
C ASN A 610 -25.93 2.30 -5.96
N ASN A 611 -27.08 2.19 -5.27
CA ASN A 611 -27.78 0.94 -5.05
C ASN A 611 -28.34 0.28 -6.32
N ARG A 612 -28.21 0.91 -7.49
CA ARG A 612 -28.55 0.30 -8.79
C ARG A 612 -27.53 -0.76 -9.26
N VAL A 613 -26.32 -0.74 -8.68
CA VAL A 613 -25.28 -1.74 -8.96
C VAL A 613 -25.10 -2.70 -7.80
N ALA A 614 -24.57 -3.86 -8.09
CA ALA A 614 -24.22 -4.88 -7.12
C ALA A 614 -22.87 -5.50 -7.45
N TYR A 615 -22.13 -5.88 -6.40
CA TYR A 615 -20.83 -6.51 -6.48
C TYR A 615 -20.86 -7.91 -5.88
N PRO A 616 -20.02 -8.84 -6.32
CA PRO A 616 -19.93 -10.18 -5.74
C PRO A 616 -19.47 -10.15 -4.27
N PHE A 617 -18.65 -9.17 -3.92
CA PHE A 617 -18.22 -8.87 -2.56
C PHE A 617 -18.00 -7.37 -2.42
N THR A 618 -17.97 -6.87 -1.19
CA THR A 618 -17.73 -5.44 -0.91
C THR A 618 -16.62 -5.23 0.12
N GLU A 619 -16.27 -6.29 0.85
CA GLU A 619 -15.19 -6.26 1.84
C GLU A 619 -13.92 -6.82 1.21
N THR A 620 -12.88 -6.00 1.09
CA THR A 620 -11.59 -6.39 0.51
C THR A 620 -10.49 -5.42 0.93
N LEU A 621 -9.26 -5.92 1.00
CA LEU A 621 -8.08 -5.10 1.26
C LEU A 621 -7.94 -4.03 0.17
N SER A 622 -7.62 -2.80 0.58
CA SER A 622 -7.46 -1.64 -0.29
C SER A 622 -8.73 -1.21 -1.06
N GLY A 623 -9.87 -1.82 -0.78
CA GLY A 623 -11.17 -1.45 -1.29
C GLY A 623 -11.45 -1.86 -2.74
N LEU A 624 -12.70 -1.68 -3.14
CA LEU A 624 -13.18 -1.94 -4.51
C LEU A 624 -12.51 -1.04 -5.55
N GLN A 625 -12.09 0.15 -5.15
CA GLN A 625 -11.44 1.12 -6.03
C GLN A 625 -10.14 0.59 -6.64
N PHE A 626 -9.40 -0.26 -5.95
CA PHE A 626 -8.17 -0.89 -6.48
C PHE A 626 -8.43 -1.78 -7.69
N LEU A 627 -9.64 -2.31 -7.80
CA LEU A 627 -10.11 -3.09 -8.95
C LEU A 627 -10.94 -2.23 -9.92
N SER A 628 -10.75 -0.90 -9.85
CA SER A 628 -11.56 0.05 -10.62
C SER A 628 -13.06 -0.19 -10.46
N GLY A 629 -13.47 -0.47 -9.21
CA GLY A 629 -14.85 -0.80 -8.88
C GLY A 629 -15.33 -2.14 -9.47
N LEU A 630 -14.44 -3.14 -9.55
CA LEU A 630 -14.77 -4.48 -10.08
C LEU A 630 -15.42 -4.43 -11.46
N GLN A 631 -14.82 -3.75 -12.41
CA GLN A 631 -15.41 -3.49 -13.73
C GLN A 631 -15.94 -4.73 -14.44
N ALA A 632 -15.26 -5.88 -14.32
CA ALA A 632 -15.72 -7.13 -14.93
C ALA A 632 -16.92 -7.78 -14.20
N SER A 633 -17.03 -7.61 -12.88
CA SER A 633 -17.95 -8.37 -12.03
C SER A 633 -19.16 -7.57 -11.55
N VAL A 634 -19.22 -6.26 -11.82
CA VAL A 634 -20.35 -5.40 -11.44
C VAL A 634 -21.60 -5.75 -12.28
N THR A 635 -22.74 -5.87 -11.61
CA THR A 635 -24.04 -6.17 -12.24
C THR A 635 -25.09 -5.12 -11.92
N ALA A 636 -26.16 -5.06 -12.71
CA ALA A 636 -27.36 -4.35 -12.28
C ALA A 636 -28.03 -5.12 -11.10
N ARG A 637 -28.56 -4.37 -10.14
CA ARG A 637 -29.24 -4.93 -8.96
C ARG A 637 -30.68 -5.28 -9.24
#